data_b0d29bab86fbc05b1b4e773eee502ecb
#
_entry.id   b0d29bab86fbc05b1b4e773eee502ecb
#
_cell.length_a   1.000
_cell.length_b   1.000
_cell.length_c   1.000
_cell.angle_alpha   90.00
_cell.angle_beta   90.00
_cell.angle_gamma   90.00
#
_symmetry.space_group_name_H-M   'P 1'
#
loop_
_entity.id
_entity.type
_entity.pdbx_description
1 polymer ?
#
loop_
_entity_poly.entity_id
_entity_poly.type
_entity_poly.pdbx_seq_one_letter_code
_entity_poly.pdbx_strand_id
1 'polypeptide(L)'
;MSKSKEEIIKEFNKKVEAAQIDFESYVKDLMQDLSIELDKVDKKEKKRFKVDLPKNGAEVYYINDYDNTINFDDFQESSEDDETRFRNGMLFATAEEAEKFLKERRLLFKISKWAKIHNEGWTPDWNSDIQNKYYIEACVEEKSLTVRRNVWHTDFPKLPYFKTADIARECIEEFGDEIREILL
;
A
#
# COMPACT_ATOMS: atom_id res chain seq x y z
N MET A 1 -2.05 8.44 77.89
CA MET A 1 -2.43 9.86 77.66
C MET A 1 -3.21 9.91 76.28
N SER A 2 -4.41 10.46 76.33
CA SER A 2 -5.24 10.64 75.11
C SER A 2 -4.74 11.87 74.38
N LYS A 3 -4.54 11.76 73.09
CA LYS A 3 -4.14 12.88 72.21
C LYS A 3 -5.19 14.00 72.26
N SER A 4 -4.75 15.24 72.28
CA SER A 4 -5.67 16.37 72.17
C SER A 4 -6.32 16.44 70.77
N LYS A 5 -7.48 17.10 70.69
CA LYS A 5 -8.20 17.28 69.39
C LYS A 5 -7.33 18.00 68.35
N GLU A 6 -6.50 18.95 68.79
CA GLU A 6 -5.58 19.70 67.94
C GLU A 6 -4.46 18.81 67.37
N GLU A 7 -3.92 17.88 68.12
CA GLU A 7 -2.91 16.94 67.73
C GLU A 7 -3.48 15.95 66.65
N ILE A 8 -4.71 15.51 66.85
CA ILE A 8 -5.39 14.64 65.88
C ILE A 8 -5.62 15.36 64.57
N ILE A 9 -6.08 16.63 64.61
CA ILE A 9 -6.28 17.44 63.38
C ILE A 9 -4.95 17.66 62.64
N LYS A 10 -3.87 17.98 63.40
CA LYS A 10 -2.55 18.19 62.81
C LYS A 10 -1.99 16.92 62.13
N GLU A 11 -2.15 15.75 62.73
CA GLU A 11 -1.75 14.48 62.14
C GLU A 11 -2.58 14.15 60.91
N PHE A 12 -3.88 14.44 60.91
CA PHE A 12 -4.75 14.25 59.79
C PHE A 12 -4.36 15.14 58.60
N ASN A 13 -4.16 16.43 58.83
CA ASN A 13 -3.73 17.37 57.81
C ASN A 13 -2.39 16.96 57.18
N LYS A 14 -1.42 16.51 57.98
CA LYS A 14 -0.15 15.99 57.47
C LYS A 14 -0.32 14.78 56.58
N LYS A 15 -1.26 13.89 56.88
CA LYS A 15 -1.58 12.74 56.02
C LYS A 15 -2.25 13.16 54.71
N VAL A 16 -3.12 14.17 54.75
CA VAL A 16 -3.75 14.73 53.55
C VAL A 16 -2.72 15.37 52.62
N GLU A 17 -1.81 16.20 53.18
CA GLU A 17 -0.72 16.82 52.43
C GLU A 17 0.19 15.75 51.76
N ALA A 18 0.57 14.72 52.51
CA ALA A 18 1.38 13.62 51.94
C ALA A 18 0.65 12.90 50.79
N ALA A 19 -0.64 12.60 50.98
CA ALA A 19 -1.43 11.96 49.96
C ALA A 19 -1.63 12.84 48.70
N GLN A 20 -1.69 14.17 48.87
CA GLN A 20 -1.75 15.10 47.72
C GLN A 20 -0.44 15.11 46.93
N ILE A 21 0.70 15.13 47.61
CA ILE A 21 2.03 15.06 46.96
C ILE A 21 2.20 13.76 46.21
N ASP A 22 1.83 12.64 46.82
CA ASP A 22 1.90 11.32 46.15
C ASP A 22 1.00 11.25 44.91
N PHE A 23 -0.21 11.80 44.99
CA PHE A 23 -1.15 11.88 43.88
C PHE A 23 -0.63 12.77 42.73
N GLU A 24 -0.10 13.94 43.04
CA GLU A 24 0.49 14.85 42.06
C GLU A 24 1.68 14.20 41.33
N SER A 25 2.54 13.49 42.09
CA SER A 25 3.65 12.73 41.51
C SER A 25 3.14 11.65 40.56
N TYR A 26 2.15 10.88 40.99
CA TYR A 26 1.55 9.82 40.15
C TYR A 26 0.92 10.36 38.86
N VAL A 27 0.20 11.48 38.94
CA VAL A 27 -0.39 12.14 37.75
C VAL A 27 0.71 12.61 36.79
N LYS A 28 1.80 13.15 37.35
CA LYS A 28 2.94 13.58 36.50
C LYS A 28 3.61 12.42 35.77
N ASP A 29 3.79 11.30 36.45
CA ASP A 29 4.36 10.10 35.84
C ASP A 29 3.46 9.56 34.71
N LEU A 30 2.13 9.50 34.93
CA LEU A 30 1.16 9.13 33.91
C LEU A 30 1.18 10.05 32.67
N MET A 31 1.31 11.37 32.90
CA MET A 31 1.42 12.32 31.78
C MET A 31 2.71 12.14 30.99
N GLN A 32 3.81 11.80 31.65
CA GLN A 32 5.07 11.52 31.01
C GLN A 32 5.00 10.23 30.17
N ASP A 33 4.40 9.17 30.71
CA ASP A 33 4.19 7.91 30.02
C ASP A 33 3.30 8.11 28.77
N LEU A 34 2.22 8.86 28.89
CA LEU A 34 1.35 9.22 27.78
C LEU A 34 2.12 9.97 26.68
N SER A 35 2.96 10.96 27.08
CA SER A 35 3.79 11.71 26.13
C SER A 35 4.75 10.81 25.37
N ILE A 36 5.37 9.83 26.04
CA ILE A 36 6.27 8.84 25.41
C ILE A 36 5.51 7.96 24.43
N GLU A 37 4.30 7.53 24.79
CA GLU A 37 3.46 6.71 23.91
C GLU A 37 3.01 7.48 22.65
N LEU A 38 2.59 8.73 22.79
CA LEU A 38 2.23 9.61 21.68
C LEU A 38 3.42 9.84 20.74
N ASP A 39 4.61 10.10 21.30
CA ASP A 39 5.84 10.25 20.51
C ASP A 39 6.20 8.99 19.70
N LYS A 40 5.91 7.81 20.23
CA LYS A 40 6.11 6.54 19.50
C LYS A 40 5.13 6.40 18.32
N VAL A 41 3.88 6.81 18.51
CA VAL A 41 2.86 6.82 17.46
C VAL A 41 3.25 7.81 16.35
N ASP A 42 3.62 9.03 16.71
CA ASP A 42 4.05 10.07 15.77
C ASP A 42 5.29 9.65 14.97
N LYS A 43 6.27 9.01 15.61
CA LYS A 43 7.45 8.46 14.93
C LYS A 43 7.12 7.32 13.98
N LYS A 44 6.12 6.50 14.33
CA LYS A 44 5.65 5.40 13.48
C LYS A 44 4.87 5.92 12.27
N GLU A 45 4.08 6.97 12.43
CA GLU A 45 3.36 7.62 11.33
C GLU A 45 4.31 8.35 10.37
N LYS A 46 5.33 9.05 10.88
CA LYS A 46 6.37 9.71 10.07
C LYS A 46 7.22 8.75 9.25
N LYS A 47 7.28 7.47 9.62
CA LYS A 47 8.00 6.42 8.86
C LYS A 47 7.16 5.78 7.76
N ARG A 48 5.86 6.02 7.69
CA ARG A 48 5.05 5.51 6.58
C ARG A 48 5.36 6.30 5.33
N PHE A 49 5.61 5.57 4.23
CA PHE A 49 5.72 6.18 2.92
C PHE A 49 4.41 6.92 2.60
N LYS A 50 4.52 8.18 2.27
CA LYS A 50 3.40 9.00 1.78
C LYS A 50 3.79 9.45 0.38
N VAL A 51 2.86 9.35 -0.53
CA VAL A 51 2.99 9.97 -1.85
C VAL A 51 2.58 11.43 -1.69
N ASP A 52 3.48 12.33 -2.04
CA ASP A 52 3.19 13.76 -1.96
C ASP A 52 2.17 14.16 -3.03
N LEU A 53 1.20 14.98 -2.65
CA LEU A 53 0.26 15.58 -3.58
C LEU A 53 0.99 16.51 -4.56
N PRO A 54 0.52 16.63 -5.81
CA PRO A 54 0.97 17.70 -6.68
C PRO A 54 0.77 19.08 -6.02
N LYS A 55 1.57 20.04 -6.39
CA LYS A 55 1.38 21.41 -5.92
C LYS A 55 0.08 21.96 -6.50
N ASN A 56 -0.64 22.75 -5.70
CA ASN A 56 -1.84 23.44 -6.18
C ASN A 56 -1.50 24.32 -7.41
N GLY A 57 -2.24 24.15 -8.50
CA GLY A 57 -1.99 24.80 -9.79
C GLY A 57 -0.89 24.15 -10.65
N ALA A 58 -0.39 22.94 -10.28
CA ALA A 58 0.49 22.19 -11.16
C ALA A 58 -0.33 21.54 -12.29
N GLU A 59 0.16 21.62 -13.53
CA GLU A 59 -0.41 20.88 -14.65
C GLU A 59 -0.29 19.38 -14.39
N VAL A 60 -1.38 18.68 -14.51
CA VAL A 60 -1.50 17.23 -14.31
C VAL A 60 -2.32 16.60 -15.42
N TYR A 61 -2.03 15.35 -15.72
CA TYR A 61 -2.73 14.56 -16.71
C TYR A 61 -3.56 13.48 -15.99
N TYR A 62 -4.77 13.25 -16.45
CA TYR A 62 -5.64 12.22 -15.88
C TYR A 62 -6.36 11.42 -16.94
N ILE A 63 -6.71 10.20 -16.58
CA ILE A 63 -7.49 9.31 -17.45
C ILE A 63 -8.96 9.50 -17.09
N ASN A 64 -9.77 9.85 -18.08
CA ASN A 64 -11.22 9.96 -17.94
C ASN A 64 -11.81 8.54 -17.76
N ASP A 65 -12.53 8.32 -16.66
CA ASP A 65 -13.10 7.01 -16.32
C ASP A 65 -14.19 6.54 -17.28
N TYR A 66 -14.80 7.45 -18.03
CA TYR A 66 -15.91 7.13 -18.91
C TYR A 66 -15.46 6.61 -20.27
N ASP A 67 -14.48 7.27 -20.91
CA ASP A 67 -14.05 6.96 -22.28
C ASP A 67 -12.57 6.57 -22.39
N ASN A 68 -11.84 6.58 -21.28
CA ASN A 68 -10.40 6.36 -21.19
C ASN A 68 -9.57 7.33 -22.05
N THR A 69 -10.06 8.55 -22.29
CA THR A 69 -9.25 9.61 -22.90
C THR A 69 -8.30 10.20 -21.86
N ILE A 70 -7.15 10.68 -22.33
CA ILE A 70 -6.20 11.39 -21.47
C ILE A 70 -6.51 12.88 -21.60
N ASN A 71 -6.81 13.49 -20.47
CA ASN A 71 -7.06 14.92 -20.37
C ASN A 71 -6.03 15.57 -19.46
N PHE A 72 -5.95 16.88 -19.47
CA PHE A 72 -5.09 17.66 -18.57
C PHE A 72 -5.86 18.77 -17.90
N ASP A 73 -5.43 19.17 -16.71
CA ASP A 73 -5.99 20.26 -15.94
C ASP A 73 -4.95 20.76 -14.93
N ASP A 74 -5.21 21.89 -14.30
CA ASP A 74 -4.44 22.39 -13.17
C ASP A 74 -4.92 21.72 -11.87
N PHE A 75 -4.04 21.01 -11.17
CA PHE A 75 -4.36 20.34 -9.92
C PHE A 75 -4.87 21.31 -8.86
N GLN A 76 -6.01 20.99 -8.25
CA GLN A 76 -6.60 21.78 -7.19
C GLN A 76 -6.75 20.96 -5.90
N GLU A 77 -5.99 21.31 -4.88
CA GLU A 77 -6.00 20.63 -3.58
C GLU A 77 -7.40 20.65 -2.91
N SER A 78 -8.25 21.63 -3.26
CA SER A 78 -9.64 21.72 -2.78
C SER A 78 -10.64 20.93 -3.61
N SER A 79 -10.22 20.31 -4.72
CA SER A 79 -11.05 19.51 -5.61
C SER A 79 -11.17 18.07 -5.11
N GLU A 80 -12.38 17.63 -4.77
CA GLU A 80 -12.63 16.23 -4.39
C GLU A 80 -12.34 15.24 -5.53
N ASP A 81 -12.55 15.69 -6.78
CA ASP A 81 -12.26 14.88 -7.97
C ASP A 81 -10.75 14.66 -8.13
N ASP A 82 -9.91 15.70 -7.96
CA ASP A 82 -8.47 15.60 -8.08
C ASP A 82 -7.87 14.78 -6.97
N GLU A 83 -8.35 14.95 -5.74
CA GLU A 83 -7.94 14.14 -4.61
C GLU A 83 -8.33 12.66 -4.82
N THR A 84 -9.50 12.40 -5.38
CA THR A 84 -9.96 11.04 -5.71
C THR A 84 -9.13 10.42 -6.82
N ARG A 85 -8.83 11.15 -7.91
CA ARG A 85 -7.94 10.70 -8.98
C ARG A 85 -6.55 10.39 -8.45
N PHE A 86 -6.00 11.26 -7.62
CA PHE A 86 -4.70 11.04 -6.99
C PHE A 86 -4.68 9.77 -6.12
N ARG A 87 -5.66 9.61 -5.23
CA ARG A 87 -5.77 8.41 -4.37
C ARG A 87 -5.91 7.11 -5.15
N ASN A 88 -6.55 7.17 -6.31
CA ASN A 88 -6.74 6.02 -7.20
C ASN A 88 -5.56 5.78 -8.16
N GLY A 89 -4.50 6.60 -8.09
CA GLY A 89 -3.36 6.48 -8.99
C GLY A 89 -3.71 6.80 -10.45
N MET A 90 -4.69 7.67 -10.68
CA MET A 90 -5.19 8.06 -12.00
C MET A 90 -4.75 9.47 -12.40
N LEU A 91 -3.74 10.02 -11.71
CA LEU A 91 -3.21 11.36 -11.93
C LEU A 91 -1.72 11.24 -12.20
N PHE A 92 -1.23 11.87 -13.27
CA PHE A 92 0.11 11.69 -13.82
C PHE A 92 0.78 13.04 -14.05
N ALA A 93 2.12 13.07 -14.02
CA ALA A 93 2.88 14.29 -14.29
C ALA A 93 2.97 14.59 -15.79
N THR A 94 2.86 13.57 -16.67
CA THR A 94 2.92 13.73 -18.12
C THR A 94 1.88 12.89 -18.85
N ALA A 95 1.56 13.27 -20.09
CA ALA A 95 0.68 12.51 -20.95
C ALA A 95 1.26 11.12 -21.27
N GLU A 96 2.57 11.03 -21.45
CA GLU A 96 3.28 9.77 -21.75
C GLU A 96 3.16 8.76 -20.60
N GLU A 97 3.25 9.23 -19.35
CA GLU A 97 3.02 8.39 -18.18
C GLU A 97 1.59 7.84 -18.14
N ALA A 98 0.61 8.71 -18.40
CA ALA A 98 -0.79 8.32 -18.48
C ALA A 98 -1.06 7.31 -19.61
N GLU A 99 -0.47 7.51 -20.80
CA GLU A 99 -0.57 6.57 -21.92
C GLU A 99 0.05 5.21 -21.59
N LYS A 100 1.26 5.21 -21.02
CA LYS A 100 1.97 3.98 -20.63
C LYS A 100 1.13 3.21 -19.61
N PHE A 101 0.64 3.88 -18.59
CA PHE A 101 -0.23 3.28 -17.58
C PHE A 101 -1.49 2.65 -18.20
N LEU A 102 -2.15 3.36 -19.11
CA LEU A 102 -3.36 2.88 -19.75
C LEU A 102 -3.10 1.65 -20.64
N LYS A 103 -2.00 1.63 -21.40
CA LYS A 103 -1.56 0.49 -22.21
C LYS A 103 -1.26 -0.72 -21.33
N GLU A 104 -0.49 -0.52 -20.26
CA GLU A 104 -0.15 -1.57 -19.28
C GLU A 104 -1.43 -2.15 -18.63
N ARG A 105 -2.32 -1.31 -18.14
CA ARG A 105 -3.59 -1.73 -17.53
C ARG A 105 -4.45 -2.56 -18.48
N ARG A 106 -4.55 -2.15 -19.74
CA ARG A 106 -5.31 -2.88 -20.78
C ARG A 106 -4.71 -4.25 -21.05
N LEU A 107 -3.38 -4.31 -21.21
CA LEU A 107 -2.67 -5.56 -21.45
C LEU A 107 -2.83 -6.54 -20.27
N LEU A 108 -2.58 -6.08 -19.04
CA LEU A 108 -2.72 -6.90 -17.84
C LEU A 108 -4.15 -7.42 -17.67
N PHE A 109 -5.15 -6.60 -17.99
CA PHE A 109 -6.54 -7.05 -17.98
C PHE A 109 -6.82 -8.14 -19.02
N LYS A 110 -6.35 -8.00 -20.27
CA LYS A 110 -6.50 -9.01 -21.31
C LYS A 110 -5.86 -10.33 -20.86
N ILE A 111 -4.58 -10.29 -20.45
CA ILE A 111 -3.85 -11.49 -20.02
C ILE A 111 -4.52 -12.14 -18.80
N SER A 112 -4.98 -11.37 -17.83
CA SER A 112 -5.70 -11.90 -16.67
C SER A 112 -7.00 -12.63 -17.06
N LYS A 113 -7.77 -12.08 -18.00
CA LYS A 113 -8.98 -12.72 -18.52
C LYS A 113 -8.67 -13.99 -19.31
N TRP A 114 -7.67 -13.90 -20.19
CA TRP A 114 -7.20 -15.04 -20.97
C TRP A 114 -6.72 -16.18 -20.05
N ALA A 115 -5.84 -15.89 -19.09
CA ALA A 115 -5.33 -16.87 -18.15
C ALA A 115 -6.44 -17.52 -17.32
N LYS A 116 -7.46 -16.78 -16.91
CA LYS A 116 -8.61 -17.32 -16.17
C LYS A 116 -9.35 -18.39 -16.99
N ILE A 117 -9.49 -18.17 -18.29
CA ILE A 117 -10.14 -19.12 -19.20
C ILE A 117 -9.28 -20.38 -19.38
N HIS A 118 -8.00 -20.21 -19.76
CA HIS A 118 -7.10 -21.32 -20.06
C HIS A 118 -6.67 -22.12 -18.84
N ASN A 119 -6.60 -21.50 -17.68
CA ASN A 119 -6.41 -22.18 -16.40
C ASN A 119 -7.66 -22.97 -15.93
N GLU A 120 -8.80 -22.87 -16.63
CA GLU A 120 -10.05 -23.60 -16.30
C GLU A 120 -10.47 -23.40 -14.84
N GLY A 121 -10.32 -22.20 -14.30
CA GLY A 121 -10.63 -21.86 -12.91
C GLY A 121 -9.58 -22.31 -11.89
N TRP A 122 -8.46 -22.90 -12.32
CA TRP A 122 -7.34 -23.19 -11.44
C TRP A 122 -6.75 -21.89 -10.87
N THR A 123 -6.43 -21.91 -9.58
CA THR A 123 -5.73 -20.84 -8.85
C THR A 123 -4.54 -21.42 -8.08
N PRO A 124 -3.46 -20.64 -7.88
CA PRO A 124 -2.34 -21.08 -7.08
C PRO A 124 -2.76 -21.38 -5.65
N ASP A 125 -2.45 -22.59 -5.15
CA ASP A 125 -2.55 -22.91 -3.73
C ASP A 125 -1.19 -22.67 -3.07
N TRP A 126 -1.09 -21.60 -2.29
CA TRP A 126 0.15 -21.17 -1.63
C TRP A 126 0.46 -22.00 -0.37
N ASN A 127 -0.46 -22.82 0.10
CA ASN A 127 -0.23 -23.77 1.19
C ASN A 127 0.30 -25.11 0.69
N SER A 128 0.28 -25.36 -0.62
CA SER A 128 0.79 -26.58 -1.23
C SER A 128 2.25 -26.46 -1.62
N ASP A 129 3.06 -27.34 -1.09
CA ASP A 129 4.49 -27.49 -1.40
C ASP A 129 4.78 -28.43 -2.59
N ILE A 130 3.72 -29.01 -3.18
CA ILE A 130 3.80 -29.92 -4.33
C ILE A 130 3.11 -29.37 -5.59
N GLN A 131 2.26 -28.34 -5.46
CA GLN A 131 1.57 -27.74 -6.60
C GLN A 131 2.55 -26.90 -7.43
N ASN A 132 2.77 -27.30 -8.67
CA ASN A 132 3.51 -26.49 -9.64
C ASN A 132 2.71 -25.23 -9.99
N LYS A 133 3.41 -24.08 -9.98
CA LYS A 133 2.90 -22.77 -10.35
C LYS A 133 3.83 -22.22 -11.41
N TYR A 134 3.34 -21.98 -12.61
CA TYR A 134 4.14 -21.50 -13.73
C TYR A 134 3.93 -20.00 -13.88
N TYR A 135 4.97 -19.29 -14.26
CA TYR A 135 4.93 -17.85 -14.49
C TYR A 135 5.89 -17.46 -15.61
N ILE A 136 5.68 -16.29 -16.17
CA ILE A 136 6.52 -15.74 -17.22
C ILE A 136 7.54 -14.80 -16.58
N GLU A 137 8.81 -15.08 -16.83
CA GLU A 137 9.95 -14.26 -16.44
C GLU A 137 10.50 -13.54 -17.68
N ALA A 138 10.87 -12.28 -17.51
CA ALA A 138 11.46 -11.48 -18.57
C ALA A 138 12.95 -11.23 -18.29
N CYS A 139 13.79 -11.43 -19.30
CA CYS A 139 15.14 -10.93 -19.33
C CYS A 139 15.16 -9.61 -20.07
N VAL A 140 15.39 -8.50 -19.35
CA VAL A 140 15.35 -7.15 -19.92
C VAL A 140 16.48 -6.95 -20.94
N GLU A 141 17.69 -7.46 -20.67
CA GLU A 141 18.86 -7.33 -21.54
C GLU A 141 18.66 -8.00 -22.90
N GLU A 142 18.07 -9.19 -22.91
CA GLU A 142 17.82 -9.98 -24.11
C GLU A 142 16.44 -9.73 -24.74
N LYS A 143 15.57 -8.97 -24.05
CA LYS A 143 14.14 -8.82 -24.38
C LYS A 143 13.44 -10.17 -24.59
N SER A 144 13.88 -11.19 -23.86
CA SER A 144 13.36 -12.54 -23.95
C SER A 144 12.33 -12.82 -22.86
N LEU A 145 11.35 -13.68 -23.19
CA LEU A 145 10.36 -14.16 -22.23
C LEU A 145 10.53 -15.67 -22.06
N THR A 146 10.61 -16.12 -20.81
CA THR A 146 10.79 -17.52 -20.46
C THR A 146 9.74 -17.98 -19.46
N VAL A 147 9.35 -19.27 -19.55
CA VAL A 147 8.45 -19.88 -18.58
C VAL A 147 9.27 -20.45 -17.45
N ARG A 148 8.96 -20.03 -16.23
CA ARG A 148 9.54 -20.54 -15.00
C ARG A 148 8.52 -21.31 -14.17
N ARG A 149 9.02 -22.11 -13.25
CA ARG A 149 8.23 -22.90 -12.32
C ARG A 149 8.59 -22.56 -10.88
N ASN A 150 7.60 -22.38 -10.07
CA ASN A 150 7.74 -22.19 -8.63
C ASN A 150 6.83 -23.17 -7.87
N VAL A 151 7.28 -23.65 -6.71
CA VAL A 151 6.51 -24.55 -5.82
C VAL A 151 6.38 -23.93 -4.44
N TRP A 152 7.44 -23.27 -3.96
CA TRP A 152 7.63 -22.89 -2.55
C TRP A 152 7.39 -21.41 -2.23
N HIS A 153 7.54 -20.52 -3.21
CA HIS A 153 7.58 -19.08 -2.97
C HIS A 153 6.41 -18.36 -3.59
N THR A 154 5.95 -17.32 -2.91
CA THR A 154 5.01 -16.36 -3.45
C THR A 154 5.80 -15.20 -4.03
N ASP A 155 5.96 -15.18 -5.34
CA ASP A 155 6.42 -14.00 -6.05
C ASP A 155 5.21 -13.10 -6.33
N PHE A 156 5.46 -11.81 -6.54
CA PHE A 156 4.42 -10.84 -6.94
C PHE A 156 4.63 -10.43 -8.40
N PRO A 157 4.44 -11.36 -9.36
CA PRO A 157 4.61 -11.03 -10.76
C PRO A 157 3.50 -10.09 -11.24
N LYS A 158 3.81 -9.23 -12.21
CA LYS A 158 2.79 -8.43 -12.89
C LYS A 158 1.78 -9.30 -13.64
N LEU A 159 2.24 -10.43 -14.18
CA LEU A 159 1.42 -11.39 -14.93
C LEU A 159 0.88 -12.49 -14.02
N PRO A 160 -0.24 -13.12 -14.39
CA PRO A 160 -0.82 -14.19 -13.60
C PRO A 160 0.04 -15.46 -13.61
N TYR A 161 -0.22 -16.34 -12.64
CA TYR A 161 0.29 -17.70 -12.66
C TYR A 161 -0.56 -18.61 -13.56
N PHE A 162 0.09 -19.65 -14.09
CA PHE A 162 -0.51 -20.61 -15.00
C PHE A 162 -0.47 -22.02 -14.41
N LYS A 163 -1.51 -22.81 -14.73
CA LYS A 163 -1.67 -24.20 -14.29
C LYS A 163 -0.58 -25.10 -14.85
N THR A 164 -0.17 -24.87 -16.12
CA THR A 164 0.85 -25.65 -16.83
C THR A 164 1.86 -24.75 -17.55
N ALA A 165 3.01 -25.31 -17.88
CA ALA A 165 4.02 -24.63 -18.69
C ALA A 165 3.51 -24.35 -20.13
N ASP A 166 2.65 -25.21 -20.66
CA ASP A 166 2.10 -25.06 -22.01
C ASP A 166 1.17 -23.85 -22.09
N ILE A 167 0.25 -23.69 -21.14
CA ILE A 167 -0.60 -22.49 -21.03
C ILE A 167 0.26 -21.22 -20.93
N ALA A 168 1.35 -21.25 -20.14
CA ALA A 168 2.24 -20.09 -20.06
C ALA A 168 2.96 -19.80 -21.39
N ARG A 169 3.33 -20.82 -22.18
CA ARG A 169 3.91 -20.64 -23.53
C ARG A 169 2.89 -20.09 -24.50
N GLU A 170 1.68 -20.61 -24.50
CA GLU A 170 0.58 -20.09 -25.32
C GLU A 170 0.29 -18.61 -25.01
N CYS A 171 0.39 -18.21 -23.74
CA CYS A 171 0.28 -16.80 -23.37
C CYS A 171 1.43 -15.95 -23.97
N ILE A 172 2.66 -16.48 -24.01
CA ILE A 172 3.79 -15.81 -24.66
C ILE A 172 3.58 -15.73 -26.18
N GLU A 173 3.04 -16.78 -26.81
CA GLU A 173 2.74 -16.79 -28.24
C GLU A 173 1.67 -15.74 -28.59
N GLU A 174 0.64 -15.60 -27.77
CA GLU A 174 -0.47 -14.67 -28.00
C GLU A 174 -0.11 -13.20 -27.69
N PHE A 175 0.59 -12.96 -26.56
CA PHE A 175 0.80 -11.60 -26.01
C PHE A 175 2.27 -11.18 -25.93
N GLY A 176 3.21 -12.02 -26.36
CA GLY A 176 4.64 -11.80 -26.10
C GLY A 176 5.17 -10.49 -26.68
N ASP A 177 4.70 -10.06 -27.83
CA ASP A 177 5.12 -8.81 -28.47
C ASP A 177 4.57 -7.59 -27.69
N GLU A 178 3.28 -7.62 -27.29
CA GLU A 178 2.70 -6.58 -26.45
C GLU A 178 3.39 -6.52 -25.07
N ILE A 179 3.74 -7.67 -24.49
CA ILE A 179 4.48 -7.73 -23.21
C ILE A 179 5.85 -7.07 -23.35
N ARG A 180 6.61 -7.35 -24.42
CA ARG A 180 7.93 -6.75 -24.65
C ARG A 180 7.85 -5.25 -24.89
N GLU A 181 6.86 -4.81 -25.64
CA GLU A 181 6.70 -3.38 -25.95
C GLU A 181 6.29 -2.55 -24.73
N ILE A 182 5.41 -3.10 -23.87
CA ILE A 182 4.73 -2.31 -22.84
C ILE A 182 5.38 -2.51 -21.46
N LEU A 183 5.88 -3.72 -21.15
CA LEU A 183 6.37 -4.05 -19.81
C LEU A 183 7.89 -4.12 -19.69
N LEU A 184 8.63 -4.14 -20.81
CA LEU A 184 10.10 -4.13 -20.86
C LEU A 184 10.64 -2.86 -21.48
#